data_f0a56d71d0fd78785ce89ba15f6bdd18
#
_entry.id   f0a56d71d0fd78785ce89ba15f6bdd18
#
_cell.length_a   1.000
_cell.length_b   1.000
_cell.length_c   1.000
_cell.angle_alpha   90.00
_cell.angle_beta   90.00
_cell.angle_gamma   90.00
#
_symmetry.space_group_name_H-M   'P 1'
#
loop_
_entity.id
_entity.type
_entity.pdbx_description
1 polymer ?
#
loop_
_entity_poly.entity_id
_entity_poly.type
_entity_poly.pdbx_seq_one_letter_code
_entity_poly.pdbx_strand_id
1 'polypeptide(L)'
;MSNVASNDIFSIQTKAPGPSGKLPLSAEEMRSKPSGDIFGMTQSAGMGWKASELGRDHYLVLSTQGGLRAPDGQPVALGFHTGHWEIALQAEAAAERLHKLGGLPFAAFCSDPCDGRTQGTVGMFDSLPYRNDAAQVFRRLARSLPTRKGILGVATCDKGLPAMMMALAGMGDLPSVIVPGGVSLPPEQGEDAGAVQTIGARFSHGMLSLDEATELGCKACASPGGGCQFLGTAATSQVVAEAMGMAVPHSALAPSGQPVWLDIATRSADAVVAMKQNGLALKEILTPAAFKNAMALHAAFGGSTNLLLHIPAIAYCAGIERPTVNDWSAINKAVPRIVDVLPNGPTHHPTVRVFLAGGVPEVMLHLRELNLIDTSQRSVTGRTIDQELNDWEESERRHRFREILKEQDGVDPDDVILSPERARELGPDVVRRRVRRQLHVVVDRVQRHVLPDVLGEHDRVGLRARDAGDLVVVEL
;
A
#
# COMPACT_ATOMS: atom_id res chain seq x y z
N MET A 1 -21.41 -14.22 -21.28
CA MET A 1 -22.47 -13.97 -20.28
C MET A 1 -23.45 -15.11 -20.38
N SER A 2 -23.57 -15.95 -19.37
CA SER A 2 -24.59 -16.98 -19.29
C SER A 2 -25.94 -16.30 -19.12
N ASN A 3 -26.79 -16.37 -20.14
CA ASN A 3 -28.20 -16.01 -20.06
C ASN A 3 -28.87 -16.96 -19.06
N VAL A 4 -28.96 -16.60 -17.81
CA VAL A 4 -29.88 -17.22 -16.86
C VAL A 4 -31.27 -16.63 -17.15
N ALA A 5 -31.87 -17.06 -18.25
CA ALA A 5 -33.12 -16.49 -18.75
C ALA A 5 -34.40 -17.29 -18.35
N SER A 6 -34.27 -18.32 -17.50
CA SER A 6 -35.38 -19.11 -17.04
C SER A 6 -35.37 -19.19 -15.53
N ASN A 7 -36.46 -18.76 -14.88
CA ASN A 7 -36.73 -19.00 -13.45
C ASN A 7 -37.14 -20.46 -13.15
N ASP A 8 -37.20 -21.32 -14.17
CA ASP A 8 -37.49 -22.73 -14.02
C ASP A 8 -36.22 -23.48 -13.55
N ILE A 9 -36.23 -23.88 -12.29
CA ILE A 9 -35.11 -24.63 -11.68
C ILE A 9 -34.87 -25.99 -12.31
N PHE A 10 -35.81 -26.51 -13.09
CA PHE A 10 -35.71 -27.79 -13.84
C PHE A 10 -35.19 -27.59 -15.26
N SER A 11 -34.93 -26.36 -15.70
CA SER A 11 -34.33 -26.05 -16.99
C SER A 11 -32.83 -26.33 -16.97
N ILE A 12 -32.46 -27.58 -17.22
CA ILE A 12 -31.08 -28.07 -17.16
C ILE A 12 -30.58 -28.42 -18.57
N GLN A 13 -29.45 -27.86 -18.95
CA GLN A 13 -28.75 -28.27 -20.16
C GLN A 13 -27.64 -29.26 -19.80
N THR A 14 -27.61 -30.42 -20.47
CA THR A 14 -26.62 -31.48 -20.25
C THR A 14 -25.43 -31.38 -21.21
N LYS A 15 -25.50 -30.52 -22.20
CA LYS A 15 -24.45 -30.28 -23.21
C LYS A 15 -24.39 -28.81 -23.58
N ALA A 16 -23.21 -28.33 -23.97
CA ALA A 16 -22.99 -27.00 -24.53
C ALA A 16 -22.20 -27.10 -25.83
N PRO A 17 -22.33 -26.14 -26.76
CA PRO A 17 -21.61 -26.19 -28.07
C PRO A 17 -20.10 -26.11 -27.95
N GLY A 18 -19.58 -25.63 -26.82
CA GLY A 18 -18.14 -25.40 -26.60
C GLY A 18 -17.56 -24.22 -27.39
N PRO A 19 -16.32 -23.83 -27.08
CA PRO A 19 -15.60 -22.79 -27.82
C PRO A 19 -15.28 -23.24 -29.26
N SER A 20 -15.26 -22.29 -30.18
CA SER A 20 -14.85 -22.54 -31.56
C SER A 20 -13.34 -22.29 -31.74
N GLY A 21 -12.75 -22.96 -32.76
CA GLY A 21 -11.35 -22.77 -33.13
C GLY A 21 -10.46 -23.96 -32.77
N LYS A 22 -9.14 -23.75 -32.80
CA LYS A 22 -8.13 -24.75 -32.47
C LYS A 22 -7.13 -24.14 -31.47
N LEU A 23 -6.62 -24.96 -30.57
CA LEU A 23 -5.52 -24.52 -29.70
C LEU A 23 -4.31 -24.11 -30.54
N PRO A 24 -3.63 -23.00 -30.23
CA PRO A 24 -2.47 -22.50 -30.98
C PRO A 24 -1.21 -23.27 -30.60
N LEU A 25 -1.20 -24.59 -30.91
CA LEU A 25 -0.11 -25.49 -30.58
C LEU A 25 0.43 -26.15 -31.87
N SER A 26 1.75 -26.16 -31.99
CA SER A 26 2.46 -26.97 -32.97
C SER A 26 2.45 -28.44 -32.56
N ALA A 27 2.78 -29.33 -33.52
CA ALA A 27 2.90 -30.75 -33.24
C ALA A 27 4.03 -31.07 -32.23
N GLU A 28 5.09 -30.28 -32.22
CA GLU A 28 6.19 -30.39 -31.25
C GLU A 28 5.72 -29.98 -29.83
N GLU A 29 5.06 -28.83 -29.69
CA GLU A 29 4.52 -28.36 -28.42
C GLU A 29 3.48 -29.35 -27.87
N MET A 30 2.62 -29.91 -28.72
CA MET A 30 1.65 -30.92 -28.30
C MET A 30 2.32 -32.17 -27.72
N ARG A 31 3.55 -32.49 -28.14
CA ARG A 31 4.30 -33.65 -27.61
C ARG A 31 5.13 -33.32 -26.39
N SER A 32 5.62 -32.08 -26.29
CA SER A 32 6.63 -31.68 -25.27
C SER A 32 6.08 -30.91 -24.08
N LYS A 33 4.96 -30.16 -24.30
CA LYS A 33 4.36 -29.39 -23.17
C LYS A 33 3.78 -30.31 -22.11
N PRO A 34 3.88 -29.93 -20.82
CA PRO A 34 3.15 -30.59 -19.75
C PRO A 34 1.64 -30.61 -20.05
N SER A 35 0.97 -31.69 -19.67
CA SER A 35 -0.49 -31.84 -19.86
C SER A 35 -1.28 -30.71 -19.22
N GLY A 36 -0.78 -30.13 -18.10
CA GLY A 36 -1.38 -28.99 -17.43
C GLY A 36 -1.38 -27.72 -18.26
N ASP A 37 -0.36 -27.47 -19.08
CA ASP A 37 -0.31 -26.30 -19.96
C ASP A 37 -1.37 -26.41 -21.07
N ILE A 38 -1.51 -27.59 -21.66
CA ILE A 38 -2.51 -27.87 -22.71
C ILE A 38 -3.92 -27.78 -22.11
N PHE A 39 -4.14 -28.38 -20.95
CA PHE A 39 -5.42 -28.32 -20.25
C PHE A 39 -5.78 -26.89 -19.82
N GLY A 40 -4.79 -26.09 -19.38
CA GLY A 40 -4.96 -24.67 -19.07
C GLY A 40 -5.46 -23.86 -20.27
N MET A 41 -4.95 -24.11 -21.48
CA MET A 41 -5.48 -23.49 -22.69
C MET A 41 -6.94 -23.89 -22.97
N THR A 42 -7.27 -25.15 -22.75
CA THR A 42 -8.67 -25.63 -22.87
C THR A 42 -9.59 -24.90 -21.87
N GLN A 43 -9.17 -24.74 -20.63
CA GLN A 43 -9.94 -24.00 -19.61
C GLN A 43 -10.09 -22.53 -20.02
N SER A 44 -9.03 -21.89 -20.51
CA SER A 44 -9.06 -20.48 -20.93
C SER A 44 -10.02 -20.28 -22.12
N ALA A 45 -10.06 -21.21 -23.08
CA ALA A 45 -11.06 -21.21 -24.14
C ALA A 45 -12.48 -21.34 -23.58
N GLY A 46 -12.69 -22.27 -22.62
CA GLY A 46 -13.98 -22.46 -21.94
C GLY A 46 -14.46 -21.24 -21.16
N MET A 47 -13.54 -20.39 -20.69
CA MET A 47 -13.83 -19.10 -20.05
C MET A 47 -14.12 -17.96 -21.06
N GLY A 48 -14.11 -18.26 -22.37
CA GLY A 48 -14.52 -17.31 -23.41
C GLY A 48 -13.36 -16.58 -24.12
N TRP A 49 -12.10 -16.96 -23.88
CA TRP A 49 -10.98 -16.39 -24.61
C TRP A 49 -10.89 -16.99 -26.03
N LYS A 50 -10.54 -16.15 -27.00
CA LYS A 50 -10.38 -16.60 -28.38
C LYS A 50 -9.19 -17.54 -28.50
N ALA A 51 -9.36 -18.63 -29.22
CA ALA A 51 -8.30 -19.62 -29.45
C ALA A 51 -6.99 -18.98 -29.94
N SER A 52 -7.06 -17.97 -30.83
CA SER A 52 -5.89 -17.24 -31.33
C SER A 52 -5.10 -16.44 -30.30
N GLU A 53 -5.67 -16.20 -29.12
CA GLU A 53 -5.04 -15.41 -28.05
C GLU A 53 -4.38 -16.29 -26.98
N LEU A 54 -4.69 -17.60 -26.93
CA LEU A 54 -4.24 -18.52 -25.89
C LEU A 54 -2.72 -18.77 -25.87
N GLY A 55 -2.01 -18.41 -26.94
CA GLY A 55 -0.55 -18.50 -27.04
C GLY A 55 0.19 -17.25 -26.51
N ARG A 56 -0.53 -16.23 -26.02
CA ARG A 56 0.06 -14.99 -25.50
C ARG A 56 0.79 -15.24 -24.16
N ASP A 57 1.68 -14.31 -23.79
CA ASP A 57 2.31 -14.33 -22.46
C ASP A 57 1.27 -14.17 -21.36
N HIS A 58 1.32 -15.02 -20.35
CA HIS A 58 0.40 -15.01 -19.21
C HIS A 58 0.90 -14.07 -18.12
N TYR A 59 0.04 -13.18 -17.64
CA TYR A 59 0.29 -12.31 -16.51
C TYR A 59 -0.73 -12.56 -15.40
N LEU A 60 -0.29 -12.56 -14.16
CA LEU A 60 -1.16 -12.78 -13.01
C LEU A 60 -1.38 -11.48 -12.26
N VAL A 61 -2.62 -11.10 -12.08
CA VAL A 61 -3.04 -10.02 -11.17
C VAL A 61 -3.51 -10.66 -9.87
N LEU A 62 -2.69 -10.53 -8.83
CA LEU A 62 -3.06 -10.88 -7.46
C LEU A 62 -3.65 -9.66 -6.76
N SER A 63 -4.71 -9.83 -5.98
CA SER A 63 -5.28 -8.69 -5.25
C SER A 63 -5.78 -9.06 -3.85
N THR A 64 -5.90 -8.02 -3.01
CA THR A 64 -6.53 -8.11 -1.67
C THR A 64 -7.99 -7.68 -1.69
N GLN A 65 -8.65 -7.77 -2.85
CA GLN A 65 -10.07 -7.41 -2.96
C GLN A 65 -10.95 -8.21 -2.02
N GLY A 66 -12.09 -7.59 -1.63
CA GLY A 66 -13.10 -8.22 -0.79
C GLY A 66 -14.47 -7.56 -0.98
N GLY A 67 -15.51 -8.26 -0.58
CA GLY A 67 -16.88 -7.83 -0.85
C GLY A 67 -17.35 -8.22 -2.26
N LEU A 68 -18.62 -7.98 -2.53
CA LEU A 68 -19.26 -8.25 -3.83
C LEU A 68 -20.01 -7.02 -4.32
N ARG A 69 -19.84 -6.70 -5.60
CA ARG A 69 -20.59 -5.66 -6.30
C ARG A 69 -21.61 -6.26 -7.26
N ALA A 70 -22.75 -5.60 -7.39
CA ALA A 70 -23.66 -5.81 -8.51
C ALA A 70 -23.06 -5.20 -9.80
N PRO A 71 -23.57 -5.57 -11.00
CA PRO A 71 -23.10 -5.00 -12.26
C PRO A 71 -23.22 -3.47 -12.38
N ASP A 72 -24.12 -2.87 -11.62
CA ASP A 72 -24.31 -1.40 -11.53
C ASP A 72 -23.39 -0.74 -10.50
N GLY A 73 -22.47 -1.50 -9.88
CA GLY A 73 -21.51 -1.02 -8.90
C GLY A 73 -22.03 -0.94 -7.45
N GLN A 74 -23.32 -1.22 -7.22
CA GLN A 74 -23.88 -1.19 -5.86
C GLN A 74 -23.36 -2.35 -5.00
N PRO A 75 -23.26 -2.16 -3.66
CA PRO A 75 -22.81 -3.20 -2.75
C PRO A 75 -23.85 -4.32 -2.62
N VAL A 76 -23.45 -5.55 -2.92
CA VAL A 76 -24.21 -6.78 -2.62
C VAL A 76 -23.77 -7.35 -1.28
N ALA A 77 -22.44 -7.40 -1.04
CA ALA A 77 -21.86 -7.76 0.23
C ALA A 77 -20.61 -6.90 0.51
N LEU A 78 -20.50 -6.41 1.75
CA LEU A 78 -19.38 -5.55 2.14
C LEU A 78 -18.11 -6.37 2.33
N GLY A 79 -16.96 -5.78 1.99
CA GLY A 79 -15.66 -6.25 2.45
C GLY A 79 -15.40 -5.84 3.90
N PHE A 80 -14.28 -6.33 4.46
CA PHE A 80 -13.90 -5.98 5.83
C PHE A 80 -13.40 -4.53 5.96
N HIS A 81 -12.96 -3.93 4.87
CA HIS A 81 -12.46 -2.56 4.80
C HIS A 81 -12.93 -1.90 3.51
N THR A 82 -13.08 -0.56 3.52
CA THR A 82 -13.46 0.21 2.32
C THR A 82 -12.48 0.02 1.16
N GLY A 83 -11.19 -0.11 1.46
CA GLY A 83 -10.14 -0.34 0.47
C GLY A 83 -10.27 -1.66 -0.29
N HIS A 84 -10.70 -2.72 0.36
CA HIS A 84 -10.91 -4.01 -0.30
C HIS A 84 -11.96 -3.98 -1.39
N TRP A 85 -12.98 -3.14 -1.18
CA TRP A 85 -14.06 -2.93 -2.12
C TRP A 85 -13.61 -2.33 -3.45
N GLU A 86 -12.72 -1.31 -3.38
CA GLU A 86 -12.26 -0.58 -4.55
C GLU A 86 -11.12 -1.29 -5.30
N ILE A 87 -10.33 -2.14 -4.64
CA ILE A 87 -9.18 -2.86 -5.23
C ILE A 87 -9.56 -3.64 -6.51
N ALA A 88 -10.80 -4.14 -6.60
CA ALA A 88 -11.26 -4.83 -7.80
C ALA A 88 -11.18 -3.94 -9.06
N LEU A 89 -11.46 -2.63 -8.94
CA LEU A 89 -11.39 -1.69 -10.06
C LEU A 89 -9.95 -1.47 -10.55
N GLN A 90 -8.98 -1.42 -9.61
CA GLN A 90 -7.55 -1.36 -9.98
C GLN A 90 -7.09 -2.66 -10.65
N ALA A 91 -7.52 -3.81 -10.14
CA ALA A 91 -7.20 -5.10 -10.74
C ALA A 91 -7.79 -5.22 -12.16
N GLU A 92 -9.00 -4.73 -12.38
CA GLU A 92 -9.64 -4.67 -13.69
C GLU A 92 -8.87 -3.75 -14.65
N ALA A 93 -8.55 -2.51 -14.25
CA ALA A 93 -7.77 -1.58 -15.07
C ALA A 93 -6.40 -2.16 -15.47
N ALA A 94 -5.71 -2.81 -14.54
CA ALA A 94 -4.44 -3.49 -14.79
C ALA A 94 -4.62 -4.65 -15.79
N ALA A 95 -5.64 -5.49 -15.61
CA ALA A 95 -5.91 -6.63 -16.51
C ALA A 95 -6.27 -6.16 -17.92
N GLU A 96 -7.13 -5.14 -18.06
CA GLU A 96 -7.43 -4.54 -19.38
C GLU A 96 -6.18 -4.00 -20.07
N ARG A 97 -5.28 -3.32 -19.30
CA ARG A 97 -4.04 -2.82 -19.86
C ARG A 97 -3.13 -3.94 -20.33
N LEU A 98 -2.96 -5.00 -19.52
CA LEU A 98 -2.20 -6.18 -19.90
C LEU A 98 -2.73 -6.82 -21.19
N HIS A 99 -4.05 -6.92 -21.35
CA HIS A 99 -4.67 -7.43 -22.57
C HIS A 99 -4.39 -6.52 -23.77
N LYS A 100 -4.50 -5.20 -23.62
CA LYS A 100 -4.16 -4.21 -24.67
C LYS A 100 -2.69 -4.29 -25.09
N LEU A 101 -1.79 -4.67 -24.16
CA LEU A 101 -0.36 -4.90 -24.44
C LEU A 101 -0.06 -6.28 -25.08
N GLY A 102 -1.09 -7.06 -25.38
CA GLY A 102 -0.93 -8.37 -26.01
C GLY A 102 -0.69 -9.52 -25.05
N GLY A 103 -0.85 -9.30 -23.74
CA GLY A 103 -0.80 -10.35 -22.72
C GLY A 103 -2.15 -11.07 -22.56
N LEU A 104 -2.12 -12.19 -21.83
CA LEU A 104 -3.29 -12.90 -21.34
C LEU A 104 -3.35 -12.75 -19.83
N PRO A 105 -4.21 -11.87 -19.28
CA PRO A 105 -4.31 -11.64 -17.86
C PRO A 105 -5.11 -12.75 -17.15
N PHE A 106 -4.64 -13.15 -15.98
CA PHE A 106 -5.33 -13.98 -15.00
C PHE A 106 -5.49 -13.19 -13.73
N ALA A 107 -6.59 -13.37 -12.98
CA ALA A 107 -6.82 -12.71 -11.71
C ALA A 107 -7.11 -13.74 -10.62
N ALA A 108 -6.53 -13.51 -9.44
CA ALA A 108 -6.81 -14.27 -8.23
C ALA A 108 -6.71 -13.35 -7.01
N PHE A 109 -7.40 -13.68 -5.93
CA PHE A 109 -7.44 -12.80 -4.76
C PHE A 109 -7.51 -13.56 -3.45
N CYS A 110 -7.04 -12.89 -2.39
CA CYS A 110 -7.17 -13.30 -1.00
C CYS A 110 -7.42 -12.03 -0.19
N SER A 111 -8.66 -11.84 0.28
CA SER A 111 -9.03 -10.68 1.09
C SER A 111 -8.32 -10.73 2.44
N ASP A 112 -8.11 -9.59 3.08
CA ASP A 112 -7.45 -9.49 4.38
C ASP A 112 -8.37 -8.89 5.47
N PRO A 113 -8.10 -9.16 6.77
CA PRO A 113 -8.83 -8.53 7.86
C PRO A 113 -8.50 -7.04 7.96
N CYS A 114 -9.36 -6.31 8.66
CA CYS A 114 -9.10 -4.92 9.03
C CYS A 114 -8.80 -4.83 10.52
N ASP A 115 -7.60 -4.41 10.88
CA ASP A 115 -7.19 -4.24 12.28
C ASP A 115 -8.09 -3.22 13.02
N GLY A 116 -8.52 -2.17 12.36
CA GLY A 116 -9.47 -1.21 12.92
C GLY A 116 -10.82 -1.83 13.29
N ARG A 117 -11.30 -2.80 12.51
CA ARG A 117 -12.55 -3.53 12.79
C ARG A 117 -12.40 -4.55 13.93
N THR A 118 -11.21 -5.09 14.11
CA THR A 118 -10.95 -6.14 15.12
C THR A 118 -10.41 -5.59 16.45
N GLN A 119 -10.13 -4.28 16.54
CA GLN A 119 -9.68 -3.65 17.78
C GLN A 119 -10.60 -3.98 18.97
N GLY A 120 -9.99 -4.33 20.11
CA GLY A 120 -10.71 -4.71 21.33
C GLY A 120 -11.43 -6.06 21.26
N THR A 121 -11.21 -6.87 20.22
CA THR A 121 -11.78 -8.22 20.08
C THR A 121 -10.70 -9.26 19.95
N VAL A 122 -11.05 -10.54 20.12
CA VAL A 122 -10.14 -11.67 19.92
C VAL A 122 -9.59 -11.77 18.50
N GLY A 123 -10.32 -11.25 17.50
CA GLY A 123 -9.87 -11.24 16.10
C GLY A 123 -8.59 -10.45 15.87
N MET A 124 -8.22 -9.56 16.79
CA MET A 124 -6.96 -8.82 16.68
C MET A 124 -5.72 -9.71 16.83
N PHE A 125 -5.82 -10.84 17.54
CA PHE A 125 -4.73 -11.81 17.69
C PHE A 125 -4.37 -12.51 16.36
N ASP A 126 -5.32 -12.60 15.42
CA ASP A 126 -5.10 -13.23 14.12
C ASP A 126 -4.44 -12.31 13.09
N SER A 127 -4.35 -11.01 13.38
CA SER A 127 -3.89 -10.00 12.43
C SER A 127 -2.47 -10.28 11.89
N LEU A 128 -1.49 -10.49 12.76
CA LEU A 128 -0.11 -10.76 12.33
C LEU A 128 0.09 -12.18 11.79
N PRO A 129 -0.46 -13.25 12.38
CA PRO A 129 -0.47 -14.59 11.77
C PRO A 129 -1.05 -14.57 10.36
N TYR A 130 -2.19 -13.90 10.14
CA TYR A 130 -2.82 -13.76 8.82
C TYR A 130 -1.86 -13.22 7.76
N ARG A 131 -1.01 -12.22 8.06
CA ARG A 131 -0.01 -11.71 7.12
C ARG A 131 0.85 -12.86 6.55
N ASN A 132 1.32 -13.76 7.39
CA ASN A 132 2.17 -14.88 6.97
C ASN A 132 1.37 -15.90 6.15
N ASP A 133 0.14 -16.19 6.54
CA ASP A 133 -0.75 -17.12 5.84
C ASP A 133 -1.13 -16.58 4.47
N ALA A 134 -1.51 -15.31 4.37
CA ALA A 134 -1.82 -14.64 3.12
C ALA A 134 -0.62 -14.65 2.16
N ALA A 135 0.60 -14.38 2.64
CA ALA A 135 1.81 -14.47 1.82
C ALA A 135 1.99 -15.87 1.23
N GLN A 136 1.72 -16.93 2.00
CA GLN A 136 1.75 -18.31 1.51
C GLN A 136 0.64 -18.59 0.50
N VAL A 137 -0.57 -18.08 0.74
CA VAL A 137 -1.72 -18.22 -0.19
C VAL A 137 -1.37 -17.56 -1.53
N PHE A 138 -0.90 -16.31 -1.53
CA PHE A 138 -0.50 -15.61 -2.76
C PHE A 138 0.58 -16.36 -3.53
N ARG A 139 1.59 -16.90 -2.84
CA ARG A 139 2.62 -17.72 -3.49
C ARG A 139 2.05 -19.00 -4.11
N ARG A 140 1.11 -19.66 -3.44
CA ARG A 140 0.45 -20.87 -3.96
C ARG A 140 -0.42 -20.55 -5.16
N LEU A 141 -1.22 -19.49 -5.12
CA LEU A 141 -2.00 -18.99 -6.25
C LEU A 141 -1.11 -18.69 -7.46
N ALA A 142 0.00 -17.97 -7.24
CA ALA A 142 0.95 -17.68 -8.30
C ALA A 142 1.55 -18.97 -8.91
N ARG A 143 1.94 -19.94 -8.10
CA ARG A 143 2.49 -21.23 -8.57
C ARG A 143 1.46 -22.09 -9.31
N SER A 144 0.16 -21.86 -9.05
CA SER A 144 -0.92 -22.55 -9.76
C SER A 144 -1.10 -22.09 -11.22
N LEU A 145 -0.43 -21.00 -11.62
CA LEU A 145 -0.29 -20.59 -13.02
C LEU A 145 1.19 -20.73 -13.42
N PRO A 146 1.66 -21.95 -13.79
CA PRO A 146 3.07 -22.22 -14.05
C PRO A 146 3.61 -21.46 -15.26
N THR A 147 2.75 -21.08 -16.19
CA THR A 147 3.05 -20.37 -17.43
C THR A 147 3.18 -18.85 -17.29
N ARG A 148 2.97 -18.31 -16.08
CA ARG A 148 3.05 -16.86 -15.82
C ARG A 148 4.42 -16.28 -16.17
N LYS A 149 4.42 -15.11 -16.76
CA LYS A 149 5.63 -14.35 -17.17
C LYS A 149 5.87 -13.11 -16.31
N GLY A 150 4.87 -12.68 -15.55
CA GLY A 150 4.95 -11.56 -14.62
C GLY A 150 3.74 -11.51 -13.69
N ILE A 151 3.88 -10.77 -12.57
CA ILE A 151 2.85 -10.67 -11.54
C ILE A 151 2.64 -9.20 -11.17
N LEU A 152 1.38 -8.78 -11.10
CA LEU A 152 0.96 -7.54 -10.45
C LEU A 152 0.33 -7.87 -9.09
N GLY A 153 0.78 -7.21 -8.05
CA GLY A 153 0.23 -7.33 -6.72
C GLY A 153 -0.55 -6.07 -6.32
N VAL A 154 -1.86 -6.09 -6.51
CA VAL A 154 -2.76 -4.96 -6.18
C VAL A 154 -3.22 -5.13 -4.74
N ALA A 155 -2.69 -4.31 -3.84
CA ALA A 155 -2.90 -4.55 -2.42
C ALA A 155 -3.01 -3.27 -1.59
N THR A 156 -3.74 -3.37 -0.50
CA THR A 156 -3.91 -2.34 0.51
C THR A 156 -3.93 -2.96 1.91
N CYS A 157 -4.17 -2.13 2.91
CA CYS A 157 -4.38 -2.48 4.31
C CYS A 157 -3.13 -2.97 5.05
N ASP A 158 -3.28 -3.13 6.39
CA ASP A 158 -2.18 -3.31 7.34
C ASP A 158 -1.40 -4.60 7.15
N LYS A 159 -2.07 -5.65 6.71
CA LYS A 159 -1.48 -6.98 6.56
C LYS A 159 -1.44 -7.45 5.11
N GLY A 160 -2.46 -7.09 4.31
CA GLY A 160 -2.56 -7.50 2.91
C GLY A 160 -1.42 -6.99 2.05
N LEU A 161 -1.06 -5.72 2.15
CA LEU A 161 0.05 -5.15 1.38
C LEU A 161 1.42 -5.73 1.81
N PRO A 162 1.78 -5.79 3.10
CA PRO A 162 3.00 -6.49 3.51
C PRO A 162 3.03 -7.97 3.10
N ALA A 163 1.89 -8.69 3.17
CA ALA A 163 1.80 -10.08 2.71
C ALA A 163 2.07 -10.21 1.21
N MET A 164 1.52 -9.30 0.41
CA MET A 164 1.77 -9.25 -1.03
C MET A 164 3.26 -8.98 -1.32
N MET A 165 3.87 -8.00 -0.64
CA MET A 165 5.30 -7.72 -0.78
C MET A 165 6.16 -8.94 -0.42
N MET A 166 5.84 -9.65 0.68
CA MET A 166 6.51 -10.90 1.07
C MET A 166 6.35 -11.99 0.00
N ALA A 167 5.15 -12.13 -0.55
CA ALA A 167 4.87 -13.14 -1.58
C ALA A 167 5.67 -12.88 -2.86
N LEU A 168 5.68 -11.63 -3.35
CA LEU A 168 6.42 -11.24 -4.55
C LEU A 168 7.93 -11.32 -4.32
N ALA A 169 8.44 -10.86 -3.18
CA ALA A 169 9.84 -10.97 -2.80
C ALA A 169 10.31 -12.43 -2.77
N GLY A 170 9.48 -13.33 -2.24
CA GLY A 170 9.78 -14.79 -2.22
C GLY A 170 9.66 -15.48 -3.59
N MET A 171 9.26 -14.76 -4.64
CA MET A 171 9.22 -15.18 -6.04
C MET A 171 10.07 -14.25 -6.92
N GLY A 172 11.15 -13.75 -6.37
CA GLY A 172 11.99 -12.69 -6.96
C GLY A 172 12.57 -12.98 -8.34
N ASP A 173 12.54 -14.22 -8.82
CA ASP A 173 12.97 -14.59 -10.20
C ASP A 173 12.01 -14.12 -11.29
N LEU A 174 10.86 -13.59 -10.94
CA LEU A 174 9.84 -13.12 -11.88
C LEU A 174 9.77 -11.58 -11.90
N PRO A 175 9.48 -10.99 -13.07
CA PRO A 175 8.97 -9.63 -13.15
C PRO A 175 7.77 -9.46 -12.25
N SER A 176 7.81 -8.54 -11.29
CA SER A 176 6.70 -8.34 -10.37
C SER A 176 6.63 -6.88 -9.92
N VAL A 177 5.42 -6.33 -9.86
CA VAL A 177 5.16 -4.93 -9.50
C VAL A 177 4.06 -4.85 -8.46
N ILE A 178 4.26 -4.05 -7.43
CA ILE A 178 3.21 -3.66 -6.47
C ILE A 178 2.38 -2.52 -7.06
N VAL A 179 1.08 -2.66 -6.98
CA VAL A 179 0.11 -1.60 -7.26
C VAL A 179 -0.49 -1.17 -5.92
N PRO A 180 -0.08 -0.03 -5.36
CA PRO A 180 -0.62 0.44 -4.09
C PRO A 180 -2.10 0.77 -4.18
N GLY A 181 -2.89 0.30 -3.20
CA GLY A 181 -4.33 0.51 -3.18
C GLY A 181 -4.79 1.93 -2.84
N GLY A 182 -3.85 2.85 -2.62
CA GLY A 182 -4.14 4.26 -2.36
C GLY A 182 -4.69 4.53 -0.97
N VAL A 183 -5.33 5.69 -0.80
CA VAL A 183 -5.89 6.15 0.48
C VAL A 183 -7.29 6.72 0.32
N SER A 184 -8.11 6.61 1.38
CA SER A 184 -9.42 7.29 1.43
C SER A 184 -9.25 8.78 1.73
N LEU A 185 -10.24 9.57 1.35
CA LEU A 185 -10.26 11.02 1.62
C LEU A 185 -10.76 11.32 3.04
N PRO A 186 -10.26 12.38 3.69
CA PRO A 186 -10.85 12.89 4.92
C PRO A 186 -12.26 13.45 4.66
N PRO A 187 -13.13 13.51 5.67
CA PRO A 187 -14.41 14.16 5.53
C PRO A 187 -14.23 15.68 5.38
N GLU A 188 -15.15 16.33 4.67
CA GLU A 188 -15.19 17.80 4.57
C GLU A 188 -15.43 18.45 5.94
N GLN A 189 -16.21 17.79 6.77
CA GLN A 189 -16.52 18.21 8.14
C GLN A 189 -16.48 17.02 9.08
N GLY A 190 -15.89 17.21 10.25
CA GLY A 190 -15.76 16.16 11.27
C GLY A 190 -14.31 15.75 11.48
N GLU A 191 -14.13 14.49 11.86
CA GLU A 191 -12.83 13.96 12.26
C GLU A 191 -12.41 12.81 11.33
N ASP A 192 -11.10 12.63 11.23
CA ASP A 192 -10.53 11.51 10.47
C ASP A 192 -10.76 10.15 11.14
N ALA A 193 -10.55 9.07 10.38
CA ALA A 193 -10.75 7.71 10.87
C ALA A 193 -9.80 7.31 12.02
N GLY A 194 -8.69 8.01 12.21
CA GLY A 194 -7.78 7.79 13.35
C GLY A 194 -8.35 8.36 14.64
N ALA A 195 -8.87 9.59 14.61
CA ALA A 195 -9.51 10.23 15.76
C ALA A 195 -10.75 9.46 16.23
N VAL A 196 -11.55 8.96 15.28
CA VAL A 196 -12.77 8.19 15.57
C VAL A 196 -12.48 6.85 16.25
N GLN A 197 -11.30 6.29 16.16
CA GLN A 197 -10.95 5.08 16.93
C GLN A 197 -11.03 5.30 18.45
N THR A 198 -10.95 6.54 18.92
CA THR A 198 -11.06 6.90 20.35
C THR A 198 -12.46 7.37 20.75
N ILE A 199 -13.43 7.36 19.84
CA ILE A 199 -14.73 8.01 20.05
C ILE A 199 -15.51 7.43 21.24
N GLY A 200 -15.48 6.10 21.42
CA GLY A 200 -16.12 5.43 22.55
C GLY A 200 -15.53 5.82 23.90
N ALA A 201 -14.19 5.95 23.97
CA ALA A 201 -13.51 6.40 25.19
C ALA A 201 -13.87 7.87 25.50
N ARG A 202 -13.84 8.74 24.49
CA ARG A 202 -14.22 10.17 24.67
C ARG A 202 -15.66 10.33 25.12
N PHE A 203 -16.59 9.55 24.55
CA PHE A 203 -17.98 9.50 25.00
C PHE A 203 -18.07 9.04 26.47
N SER A 204 -17.40 7.95 26.84
CA SER A 204 -17.41 7.41 28.19
C SER A 204 -16.85 8.38 29.24
N HIS A 205 -15.94 9.27 28.84
CA HIS A 205 -15.39 10.32 29.68
C HIS A 205 -16.16 11.65 29.60
N GLY A 206 -17.34 11.67 28.99
CA GLY A 206 -18.19 12.86 28.88
C GLY A 206 -17.62 13.98 27.99
N MET A 207 -16.64 13.67 27.15
CA MET A 207 -16.03 14.62 26.21
C MET A 207 -16.86 14.86 24.96
N LEU A 208 -17.80 13.98 24.67
CA LEU A 208 -18.73 14.04 23.54
C LEU A 208 -20.12 13.61 24.02
N SER A 209 -21.16 14.23 23.50
CA SER A 209 -22.51 13.71 23.57
C SER A 209 -22.68 12.49 22.68
N LEU A 210 -23.77 11.74 22.85
CA LEU A 210 -24.08 10.61 22.00
C LEU A 210 -24.31 11.04 20.54
N ASP A 211 -25.01 12.15 20.35
CA ASP A 211 -25.31 12.67 19.00
C ASP A 211 -24.02 13.09 18.27
N GLU A 212 -23.13 13.82 18.93
CA GLU A 212 -21.81 14.18 18.38
C GLU A 212 -20.98 12.95 18.07
N ALA A 213 -20.88 11.98 18.96
CA ALA A 213 -20.08 10.78 18.78
C ALA A 213 -20.61 9.95 17.58
N THR A 214 -21.91 9.78 17.45
CA THR A 214 -22.52 9.02 16.37
C THR A 214 -22.43 9.72 15.02
N GLU A 215 -22.55 11.04 14.98
CA GLU A 215 -22.35 11.85 13.77
C GLU A 215 -20.90 11.81 13.28
N LEU A 216 -19.92 12.04 14.16
CA LEU A 216 -18.49 11.94 13.84
C LEU A 216 -18.12 10.55 13.33
N GLY A 217 -18.62 9.50 14.00
CA GLY A 217 -18.38 8.11 13.60
C GLY A 217 -18.93 7.78 12.23
N CYS A 218 -20.10 8.32 11.88
CA CYS A 218 -20.70 8.10 10.57
C CYS A 218 -19.89 8.70 9.42
N LYS A 219 -19.29 9.88 9.64
CA LYS A 219 -18.61 10.66 8.60
C LYS A 219 -17.14 10.30 8.38
N ALA A 220 -16.48 9.65 9.35
CA ALA A 220 -15.03 9.50 9.39
C ALA A 220 -14.41 8.76 8.19
N CYS A 221 -15.06 7.74 7.64
CA CYS A 221 -14.64 7.07 6.40
C CYS A 221 -15.36 7.70 5.21
N ALA A 222 -14.95 8.90 4.84
CA ALA A 222 -15.70 9.77 3.92
C ALA A 222 -15.73 9.31 2.47
N SER A 223 -14.76 8.51 2.03
CA SER A 223 -14.74 7.94 0.69
C SER A 223 -14.42 6.45 0.72
N PRO A 224 -14.89 5.65 -0.25
CA PRO A 224 -14.43 4.29 -0.43
C PRO A 224 -12.94 4.30 -0.82
N GLY A 225 -12.28 3.18 -0.58
CA GLY A 225 -10.94 2.90 -1.12
C GLY A 225 -9.82 2.83 -0.10
N GLY A 226 -8.70 2.38 -0.55
CA GLY A 226 -7.35 2.38 -0.05
C GLY A 226 -7.08 2.14 1.42
N GLY A 227 -5.96 2.67 1.85
CA GLY A 227 -5.61 2.84 3.26
C GLY A 227 -6.35 4.02 3.89
N CYS A 228 -6.12 4.24 5.19
CA CYS A 228 -6.75 5.35 5.89
C CYS A 228 -6.15 6.72 5.52
N GLN A 229 -6.88 7.80 5.85
CA GLN A 229 -6.47 9.19 5.64
C GLN A 229 -5.23 9.59 6.46
N PHE A 230 -4.82 8.77 7.42
CA PHE A 230 -3.65 8.99 8.26
C PHE A 230 -2.54 7.99 7.94
N LEU A 231 -1.30 8.32 8.33
CA LEU A 231 -0.12 7.48 8.08
C LEU A 231 -0.04 6.32 9.09
N GLY A 232 -0.99 5.39 9.00
CA GLY A 232 -0.93 4.09 9.67
C GLY A 232 -0.10 3.08 8.90
N THR A 233 -0.17 1.81 9.27
CA THR A 233 0.59 0.73 8.62
C THR A 233 0.24 0.57 7.14
N ALA A 234 -1.05 0.70 6.79
CA ALA A 234 -1.52 0.59 5.41
C ALA A 234 -0.86 1.63 4.49
N ALA A 235 -0.85 2.90 4.89
CA ALA A 235 -0.23 3.97 4.12
C ALA A 235 1.31 3.88 4.14
N THR A 236 1.92 3.60 5.30
CA THR A 236 3.37 3.43 5.39
C THR A 236 3.89 2.26 4.53
N SER A 237 3.13 1.18 4.42
CA SER A 237 3.50 0.04 3.56
C SER A 237 3.55 0.43 2.08
N GLN A 238 2.68 1.33 1.62
CA GLN A 238 2.74 1.89 0.26
C GLN A 238 4.02 2.71 0.05
N VAL A 239 4.34 3.59 1.01
CA VAL A 239 5.57 4.41 0.98
C VAL A 239 6.82 3.54 0.87
N VAL A 240 6.94 2.49 1.70
CA VAL A 240 8.13 1.64 1.67
C VAL A 240 8.17 0.75 0.43
N ALA A 241 7.04 0.34 -0.13
CA ALA A 241 6.98 -0.42 -1.39
C ALA A 241 7.55 0.39 -2.56
N GLU A 242 7.15 1.66 -2.67
CA GLU A 242 7.67 2.57 -3.69
C GLU A 242 9.15 2.89 -3.45
N ALA A 243 9.54 3.16 -2.20
CA ALA A 243 10.91 3.45 -1.82
C ALA A 243 11.89 2.29 -2.07
N MET A 244 11.43 1.04 -2.01
CA MET A 244 12.21 -0.14 -2.40
C MET A 244 12.28 -0.37 -3.91
N GLY A 245 11.60 0.46 -4.71
CA GLY A 245 11.49 0.28 -6.14
C GLY A 245 10.51 -0.81 -6.58
N MET A 246 9.64 -1.34 -5.68
CA MET A 246 8.64 -2.35 -6.01
C MET A 246 7.39 -1.79 -6.71
N ALA A 247 7.17 -0.50 -6.66
CA ALA A 247 6.04 0.20 -7.28
C ALA A 247 6.54 1.31 -8.21
N VAL A 248 5.71 1.73 -9.15
CA VAL A 248 6.05 2.83 -10.07
C VAL A 248 6.12 4.16 -9.32
N PRO A 249 7.00 5.10 -9.72
CA PRO A 249 7.13 6.40 -9.05
C PRO A 249 5.81 7.16 -8.95
N HIS A 250 5.61 7.84 -7.83
CA HIS A 250 4.41 8.61 -7.50
C HIS A 250 3.14 7.76 -7.56
N SER A 251 3.16 6.64 -6.85
CA SER A 251 2.04 5.70 -6.75
C SER A 251 1.50 5.56 -5.32
N ALA A 252 2.36 5.66 -4.31
CA ALA A 252 1.94 5.58 -2.91
C ALA A 252 1.06 6.76 -2.50
N LEU A 253 0.04 6.48 -1.69
CA LEU A 253 -0.87 7.48 -1.10
C LEU A 253 -1.82 8.16 -2.10
N ALA A 254 -1.96 7.66 -3.30
CA ALA A 254 -2.90 8.20 -4.28
C ALA A 254 -4.36 8.10 -3.77
N PRO A 255 -5.21 9.11 -4.02
CA PRO A 255 -6.61 9.07 -3.63
C PRO A 255 -7.36 7.97 -4.39
N SER A 256 -7.91 7.00 -3.68
CA SER A 256 -8.61 5.86 -4.26
C SER A 256 -9.88 6.28 -4.98
N GLY A 257 -10.23 5.53 -6.04
CA GLY A 257 -11.43 5.80 -6.84
C GLY A 257 -11.30 6.95 -7.83
N GLN A 258 -10.15 7.64 -7.87
CA GLN A 258 -9.92 8.76 -8.80
C GLN A 258 -9.13 8.30 -10.05
N PRO A 259 -9.20 9.08 -11.18
CA PRO A 259 -8.50 8.71 -12.41
C PRO A 259 -6.99 8.45 -12.24
N VAL A 260 -6.29 9.23 -11.40
CA VAL A 260 -4.87 9.06 -11.10
C VAL A 260 -4.57 7.72 -10.45
N TRP A 261 -5.48 7.19 -9.66
CA TRP A 261 -5.34 5.92 -8.98
C TRP A 261 -5.49 4.72 -9.97
N LEU A 262 -6.37 4.84 -10.98
CA LEU A 262 -6.48 3.87 -12.08
C LEU A 262 -5.29 3.97 -13.04
N ASP A 263 -4.77 5.18 -13.28
CA ASP A 263 -3.54 5.40 -14.05
C ASP A 263 -2.35 4.63 -13.45
N ILE A 264 -2.23 4.60 -12.12
CA ILE A 264 -1.17 3.84 -11.44
C ILE A 264 -1.25 2.33 -11.79
N ALA A 265 -2.44 1.74 -11.80
CA ALA A 265 -2.61 0.35 -12.19
C ALA A 265 -2.20 0.10 -13.65
N THR A 266 -2.56 1.05 -14.53
CA THR A 266 -2.19 1.03 -15.95
C THR A 266 -0.66 1.12 -16.13
N ARG A 267 -0.01 2.08 -15.49
CA ARG A 267 1.46 2.25 -15.52
C ARG A 267 2.20 1.04 -14.94
N SER A 268 1.64 0.43 -13.90
CA SER A 268 2.20 -0.80 -13.31
C SER A 268 2.12 -1.98 -14.27
N ALA A 269 1.04 -2.08 -15.07
CA ALA A 269 0.93 -3.07 -16.12
C ALA A 269 1.96 -2.85 -17.25
N ASP A 270 2.19 -1.59 -17.65
CA ASP A 270 3.28 -1.25 -18.58
C ASP A 270 4.64 -1.67 -18.02
N ALA A 271 4.89 -1.39 -16.74
CA ALA A 271 6.16 -1.71 -16.07
C ALA A 271 6.43 -3.22 -16.02
N VAL A 272 5.46 -4.06 -15.64
CA VAL A 272 5.68 -5.52 -15.57
C VAL A 272 5.92 -6.14 -16.92
N VAL A 273 5.29 -5.62 -17.98
CA VAL A 273 5.54 -6.06 -19.36
C VAL A 273 6.93 -5.63 -19.82
N ALA A 274 7.33 -4.39 -19.54
CA ALA A 274 8.67 -3.88 -19.83
C ALA A 274 9.76 -4.66 -19.07
N MET A 275 9.56 -4.97 -17.79
CA MET A 275 10.46 -5.82 -17.01
C MET A 275 10.67 -7.18 -17.71
N LYS A 276 9.58 -7.83 -18.13
CA LYS A 276 9.68 -9.11 -18.85
C LYS A 276 10.45 -8.97 -20.16
N GLN A 277 10.20 -7.94 -20.94
CA GLN A 277 10.87 -7.70 -22.22
C GLN A 277 12.37 -7.45 -22.04
N ASN A 278 12.76 -6.76 -20.96
CA ASN A 278 14.14 -6.42 -20.64
C ASN A 278 14.85 -7.50 -19.81
N GLY A 279 14.18 -8.61 -19.47
CA GLY A 279 14.74 -9.67 -18.63
C GLY A 279 15.00 -9.25 -17.19
N LEU A 280 14.35 -8.19 -16.68
CA LEU A 280 14.52 -7.69 -15.33
C LEU A 280 13.62 -8.48 -14.37
N ALA A 281 14.22 -9.11 -13.36
CA ALA A 281 13.52 -9.83 -12.31
C ALA A 281 13.48 -9.00 -11.01
N LEU A 282 12.48 -9.21 -10.16
CA LEU A 282 12.31 -8.44 -8.93
C LEU A 282 13.52 -8.55 -7.98
N LYS A 283 14.20 -9.69 -7.95
CA LYS A 283 15.40 -9.90 -7.11
C LYS A 283 16.57 -8.95 -7.44
N GLU A 284 16.60 -8.39 -8.66
CA GLU A 284 17.62 -7.42 -9.07
C GLU A 284 17.33 -6.01 -8.56
N ILE A 285 16.09 -5.78 -8.16
CA ILE A 285 15.61 -4.52 -7.54
C ILE A 285 15.73 -4.61 -6.01
N LEU A 286 15.36 -5.75 -5.42
CA LEU A 286 15.40 -5.95 -3.98
C LEU A 286 16.84 -6.24 -3.52
N THR A 287 17.57 -5.19 -3.24
CA THR A 287 18.96 -5.23 -2.74
C THR A 287 19.02 -4.77 -1.28
N PRO A 288 20.08 -5.06 -0.53
CA PRO A 288 20.27 -4.50 0.82
C PRO A 288 20.18 -2.96 0.85
N ALA A 289 20.63 -2.26 -0.20
CA ALA A 289 20.52 -0.82 -0.31
C ALA A 289 19.08 -0.34 -0.54
N ALA A 290 18.29 -1.05 -1.34
CA ALA A 290 16.87 -0.76 -1.51
C ALA A 290 16.09 -0.87 -0.17
N PHE A 291 16.42 -1.86 0.67
CA PHE A 291 15.85 -1.94 2.02
C PHE A 291 16.28 -0.79 2.92
N LYS A 292 17.54 -0.32 2.84
CA LYS A 292 17.98 0.88 3.55
C LYS A 292 17.26 2.14 3.08
N ASN A 293 17.03 2.29 1.78
CA ASN A 293 16.22 3.37 1.24
C ASN A 293 14.81 3.35 1.83
N ALA A 294 14.16 2.19 1.87
CA ALA A 294 12.83 2.03 2.47
C ALA A 294 12.81 2.43 3.96
N MET A 295 13.83 2.05 4.72
CA MET A 295 13.96 2.44 6.13
C MET A 295 14.21 3.95 6.29
N ALA A 296 14.97 4.57 5.39
CA ALA A 296 15.21 6.02 5.38
C ALA A 296 13.89 6.77 5.08
N LEU A 297 13.13 6.32 4.09
CA LEU A 297 11.81 6.89 3.79
C LEU A 297 10.84 6.71 4.96
N HIS A 298 10.81 5.52 5.58
CA HIS A 298 10.03 5.29 6.79
C HIS A 298 10.35 6.32 7.89
N ALA A 299 11.63 6.58 8.15
CA ALA A 299 12.06 7.57 9.14
C ALA A 299 11.67 9.00 8.74
N ALA A 300 11.85 9.39 7.47
CA ALA A 300 11.51 10.72 6.96
C ALA A 300 10.00 11.01 7.03
N PHE A 301 9.16 10.00 6.86
CA PHE A 301 7.70 10.10 7.02
C PHE A 301 7.25 10.02 8.48
N GLY A 302 8.06 9.47 9.40
CA GLY A 302 7.61 9.09 10.73
C GLY A 302 6.58 7.96 10.65
N GLY A 303 6.88 6.93 9.88
CA GLY A 303 5.97 5.84 9.55
C GLY A 303 5.62 4.93 10.73
N SER A 304 4.64 4.06 10.51
CA SER A 304 4.13 3.12 11.51
C SER A 304 5.22 2.16 12.01
N THR A 305 5.28 1.97 13.32
CA THR A 305 6.21 1.03 13.99
C THR A 305 6.01 -0.43 13.56
N ASN A 306 4.85 -0.80 13.02
CA ASN A 306 4.62 -2.15 12.48
C ASN A 306 5.60 -2.51 11.35
N LEU A 307 6.18 -1.52 10.67
CA LEU A 307 7.19 -1.76 9.63
C LEU A 307 8.50 -2.34 10.19
N LEU A 308 8.75 -2.18 11.50
CA LEU A 308 9.85 -2.87 12.19
C LEU A 308 9.68 -4.41 12.16
N LEU A 309 8.44 -4.89 11.96
CA LEU A 309 8.12 -6.30 11.77
C LEU A 309 8.00 -6.68 10.29
N HIS A 310 7.48 -5.75 9.47
CA HIS A 310 7.18 -6.07 8.07
C HIS A 310 8.41 -6.00 7.17
N ILE A 311 9.26 -4.99 7.28
CA ILE A 311 10.46 -4.87 6.46
C ILE A 311 11.42 -6.04 6.66
N PRO A 312 11.75 -6.48 7.90
CA PRO A 312 12.56 -7.69 8.09
C PRO A 312 11.92 -8.97 7.54
N ALA A 313 10.59 -9.10 7.59
CA ALA A 313 9.90 -10.24 7.01
C ALA A 313 9.98 -10.26 5.47
N ILE A 314 9.86 -9.10 4.82
CA ILE A 314 10.03 -8.96 3.37
C ILE A 314 11.48 -9.27 2.98
N ALA A 315 12.47 -8.75 3.72
CA ALA A 315 13.89 -9.05 3.51
C ALA A 315 14.19 -10.55 3.60
N TYR A 316 13.63 -11.22 4.62
CA TYR A 316 13.73 -12.67 4.77
C TYR A 316 13.16 -13.42 3.55
N CYS A 317 12.00 -13.02 3.06
CA CYS A 317 11.39 -13.62 1.87
C CYS A 317 12.23 -13.39 0.60
N ALA A 318 12.91 -12.24 0.49
CA ALA A 318 13.82 -11.91 -0.59
C ALA A 318 15.18 -12.64 -0.50
N GLY A 319 15.45 -13.37 0.58
CA GLY A 319 16.76 -13.98 0.84
C GLY A 319 17.84 -12.98 1.24
N ILE A 320 17.45 -11.81 1.74
CA ILE A 320 18.33 -10.71 2.17
C ILE A 320 18.45 -10.74 3.70
N GLU A 321 19.63 -10.34 4.20
CA GLU A 321 19.85 -10.21 5.63
C GLU A 321 18.83 -9.24 6.25
N ARG A 322 18.22 -9.67 7.35
CA ARG A 322 17.16 -8.89 8.00
C ARG A 322 17.75 -7.69 8.73
N PRO A 323 17.19 -6.49 8.52
CA PRO A 323 17.54 -5.33 9.32
C PRO A 323 17.36 -5.59 10.82
N THR A 324 18.33 -5.16 11.61
CA THR A 324 18.36 -5.30 13.07
C THR A 324 17.84 -4.04 13.76
N VAL A 325 17.62 -4.12 15.07
CA VAL A 325 17.28 -2.94 15.90
C VAL A 325 18.38 -1.85 15.81
N ASN A 326 19.64 -2.26 15.67
CA ASN A 326 20.74 -1.33 15.53
C ASN A 326 20.69 -0.57 14.21
N ASP A 327 20.33 -1.24 13.11
CA ASP A 327 20.14 -0.58 11.80
C ASP A 327 19.00 0.45 11.88
N TRP A 328 17.87 0.09 12.49
CA TRP A 328 16.78 1.02 12.72
C TRP A 328 17.19 2.22 13.58
N SER A 329 17.93 1.99 14.66
CA SER A 329 18.44 3.06 15.52
C SER A 329 19.39 3.99 14.77
N ALA A 330 20.27 3.44 13.95
CA ALA A 330 21.22 4.24 13.16
C ALA A 330 20.50 5.12 12.14
N ILE A 331 19.55 4.54 11.40
CA ILE A 331 18.77 5.28 10.37
C ILE A 331 17.90 6.36 11.02
N ASN A 332 17.16 6.05 12.09
CA ASN A 332 16.31 7.04 12.75
C ASN A 332 17.10 8.19 13.42
N LYS A 333 18.38 7.98 13.74
CA LYS A 333 19.28 9.06 14.20
C LYS A 333 19.79 9.94 13.06
N ALA A 334 20.02 9.34 11.89
CA ALA A 334 20.60 10.02 10.73
C ALA A 334 19.55 10.77 9.90
N VAL A 335 18.37 10.19 9.72
CA VAL A 335 17.32 10.71 8.82
C VAL A 335 16.38 11.64 9.56
N PRO A 336 16.27 12.91 9.17
CA PRO A 336 15.28 13.82 9.74
C PRO A 336 13.89 13.46 9.26
N ARG A 337 12.87 13.65 10.14
CA ARG A 337 11.49 13.61 9.70
C ARG A 337 11.15 14.92 9.00
N ILE A 338 10.81 14.85 7.72
CA ILE A 338 10.51 16.01 6.86
C ILE A 338 9.06 16.07 6.40
N VAL A 339 8.26 15.03 6.66
CA VAL A 339 6.86 14.99 6.26
C VAL A 339 5.94 15.34 7.43
N ASP A 340 5.07 16.31 7.20
CA ASP A 340 3.96 16.64 8.10
C ASP A 340 2.71 15.88 7.63
N VAL A 341 2.40 14.81 8.31
CA VAL A 341 1.27 13.93 7.98
C VAL A 341 0.64 13.37 9.25
N LEU A 342 -0.67 13.31 9.30
CA LEU A 342 -1.43 12.75 10.42
C LEU A 342 -1.01 11.27 10.70
N PRO A 343 -0.70 10.86 11.93
CA PRO A 343 -0.76 11.60 13.19
C PRO A 343 0.52 12.38 13.52
N ASN A 344 1.47 12.44 12.58
CA ASN A 344 2.78 13.07 12.73
C ASN A 344 2.78 14.49 12.15
N GLY A 345 3.67 15.34 12.68
CA GLY A 345 3.80 16.73 12.24
C GLY A 345 2.96 17.72 13.05
N PRO A 346 3.21 19.02 12.91
CA PRO A 346 2.53 20.07 13.66
C PRO A 346 1.12 20.39 13.13
N THR A 347 0.85 20.18 11.84
CA THR A 347 -0.41 20.51 11.18
C THR A 347 -1.32 19.30 11.00
N HIS A 348 -0.72 18.09 10.95
CA HIS A 348 -1.45 16.83 10.78
C HIS A 348 -2.17 16.74 9.42
N HIS A 349 -1.47 17.00 8.32
CA HIS A 349 -2.04 16.88 6.99
C HIS A 349 -2.52 15.44 6.71
N PRO A 350 -3.68 15.26 6.05
CA PRO A 350 -4.08 13.93 5.59
C PRO A 350 -3.14 13.39 4.52
N THR A 351 -3.07 12.07 4.40
CA THR A 351 -2.15 11.40 3.47
C THR A 351 -2.29 11.83 2.01
N VAL A 352 -3.50 12.18 1.56
CA VAL A 352 -3.74 12.70 0.20
C VAL A 352 -2.99 14.00 -0.07
N ARG A 353 -2.82 14.89 0.93
CA ARG A 353 -2.02 16.10 0.77
C ARG A 353 -0.54 15.80 0.58
N VAL A 354 -0.03 14.75 1.20
CA VAL A 354 1.34 14.30 0.97
C VAL A 354 1.52 13.81 -0.47
N PHE A 355 0.54 13.08 -1.01
CA PHE A 355 0.54 12.70 -2.43
C PHE A 355 0.57 13.92 -3.35
N LEU A 356 -0.30 14.90 -3.11
CA LEU A 356 -0.35 16.13 -3.90
C LEU A 356 0.92 16.99 -3.76
N ALA A 357 1.56 16.99 -2.59
CA ALA A 357 2.83 17.69 -2.36
C ALA A 357 4.01 17.07 -3.12
N GLY A 358 3.83 15.88 -3.70
CA GLY A 358 4.82 15.19 -4.50
C GLY A 358 5.12 13.77 -4.04
N GLY A 359 4.59 13.34 -2.91
CA GLY A 359 4.66 11.96 -2.43
C GLY A 359 6.07 11.46 -2.16
N VAL A 360 6.26 10.15 -2.38
CA VAL A 360 7.55 9.47 -2.16
C VAL A 360 8.68 10.06 -3.00
N PRO A 361 8.52 10.35 -4.31
CA PRO A 361 9.61 10.93 -5.10
C PRO A 361 10.10 12.27 -4.57
N GLU A 362 9.20 13.14 -4.07
CA GLU A 362 9.60 14.43 -3.49
C GLU A 362 10.44 14.25 -2.22
N VAL A 363 10.04 13.33 -1.34
CA VAL A 363 10.83 13.00 -0.15
C VAL A 363 12.19 12.41 -0.55
N MET A 364 12.22 11.56 -1.57
CA MET A 364 13.48 11.00 -2.10
C MET A 364 14.40 12.07 -2.69
N LEU A 365 13.86 13.09 -3.38
CA LEU A 365 14.65 14.24 -3.85
C LEU A 365 15.40 14.90 -2.69
N HIS A 366 14.68 15.22 -1.60
CA HIS A 366 15.30 15.87 -0.44
C HIS A 366 16.30 14.96 0.29
N LEU A 367 16.02 13.65 0.38
CA LEU A 367 16.96 12.71 0.98
C LEU A 367 18.20 12.48 0.08
N ARG A 368 18.07 12.58 -1.25
CA ARG A 368 19.20 12.57 -2.20
C ARG A 368 20.15 13.74 -1.93
N GLU A 369 19.63 14.95 -1.81
CA GLU A 369 20.44 16.15 -1.50
C GLU A 369 21.18 16.03 -0.17
N LEU A 370 20.58 15.34 0.80
CA LEU A 370 21.18 15.06 2.09
C LEU A 370 22.12 13.85 2.10
N ASN A 371 22.27 13.14 0.97
CA ASN A 371 23.03 11.89 0.84
C ASN A 371 22.57 10.79 1.82
N LEU A 372 21.28 10.66 2.04
CA LEU A 372 20.68 9.71 2.99
C LEU A 372 20.05 8.48 2.32
N ILE A 373 20.03 8.44 0.99
CA ILE A 373 19.56 7.29 0.19
C ILE A 373 20.56 6.94 -0.92
N ASP A 374 20.55 5.70 -1.34
CA ASP A 374 21.31 5.21 -2.50
C ASP A 374 20.47 5.29 -3.76
N THR A 375 20.71 6.30 -4.59
CA THR A 375 19.98 6.56 -5.84
C THR A 375 20.45 5.72 -7.02
N SER A 376 21.51 4.92 -6.87
CA SER A 376 21.97 3.97 -7.88
C SER A 376 21.07 2.73 -7.99
N GLN A 377 20.21 2.50 -7.01
CA GLN A 377 19.26 1.38 -6.99
C GLN A 377 18.25 1.51 -8.13
N ARG A 378 17.79 0.36 -8.65
CA ARG A 378 16.76 0.30 -9.71
C ARG A 378 15.36 0.16 -9.14
N SER A 379 14.37 0.60 -9.91
CA SER A 379 12.95 0.33 -9.68
C SER A 379 12.37 -0.63 -10.74
N VAL A 380 11.10 -0.95 -10.57
CA VAL A 380 10.30 -1.74 -11.55
C VAL A 380 10.18 -1.09 -12.92
N THR A 381 10.56 0.17 -13.09
CA THR A 381 10.66 0.80 -14.41
C THR A 381 11.92 0.37 -15.18
N GLY A 382 12.87 -0.31 -14.51
CA GLY A 382 14.17 -0.67 -15.04
C GLY A 382 15.20 0.45 -14.98
N ARG A 383 14.82 1.64 -14.53
CA ARG A 383 15.66 2.83 -14.37
C ARG A 383 16.24 2.90 -12.97
N THR A 384 17.31 3.65 -12.80
CA THR A 384 17.83 3.99 -11.48
C THR A 384 16.95 5.05 -10.81
N ILE A 385 16.91 5.04 -9.48
CA ILE A 385 16.21 6.06 -8.69
C ILE A 385 16.72 7.46 -9.07
N ASP A 386 18.03 7.63 -9.31
CA ASP A 386 18.58 8.93 -9.73
C ASP A 386 17.96 9.43 -11.05
N GLN A 387 17.83 8.53 -12.04
CA GLN A 387 17.19 8.88 -13.32
C GLN A 387 15.71 9.22 -13.15
N GLU A 388 15.00 8.50 -12.29
CA GLU A 388 13.59 8.78 -12.01
C GLU A 388 13.39 10.10 -11.28
N LEU A 389 14.25 10.42 -10.32
CA LEU A 389 14.20 11.68 -9.58
C LEU A 389 14.53 12.89 -10.46
N ASN A 390 15.48 12.76 -11.40
CA ASN A 390 15.77 13.83 -12.36
C ASN A 390 14.56 14.12 -13.25
N ASP A 391 13.89 13.06 -13.77
CA ASP A 391 12.66 13.25 -14.56
C ASP A 391 11.50 13.79 -13.68
N TRP A 392 11.43 13.37 -12.43
CA TRP A 392 10.39 13.82 -11.50
C TRP A 392 10.51 15.31 -11.23
N GLU A 393 11.72 15.80 -11.00
CA GLU A 393 12.01 17.20 -10.67
C GLU A 393 11.47 18.17 -11.73
N GLU A 394 11.58 17.78 -13.01
CA GLU A 394 11.14 18.58 -14.16
C GLU A 394 9.72 18.21 -14.67
N SER A 395 9.10 17.18 -14.09
CA SER A 395 7.85 16.63 -14.63
C SER A 395 6.66 17.54 -14.49
N GLU A 396 5.83 17.62 -15.55
CA GLU A 396 4.52 18.26 -15.50
C GLU A 396 3.65 17.67 -14.37
N ARG A 397 3.76 16.35 -14.13
CA ARG A 397 3.04 15.65 -13.08
C ARG A 397 3.33 16.24 -11.70
N ARG A 398 4.60 16.46 -11.36
CA ARG A 398 5.02 17.10 -10.11
C ARG A 398 4.44 18.51 -9.98
N HIS A 399 4.66 19.34 -11.01
CA HIS A 399 4.20 20.73 -10.99
C HIS A 399 2.69 20.82 -10.83
N ARG A 400 1.93 20.06 -11.61
CA ARG A 400 0.47 20.11 -11.59
C ARG A 400 -0.15 19.64 -10.28
N PHE A 401 0.35 18.54 -9.67
CA PHE A 401 -0.19 18.09 -8.39
C PHE A 401 0.12 19.08 -7.25
N ARG A 402 1.30 19.66 -7.23
CA ARG A 402 1.66 20.70 -6.24
C ARG A 402 0.83 21.96 -6.41
N GLU A 403 0.51 22.33 -7.64
CA GLU A 403 -0.41 23.43 -7.95
C GLU A 403 -1.84 23.14 -7.49
N ILE A 404 -2.36 21.94 -7.76
CA ILE A 404 -3.68 21.50 -7.29
C ILE A 404 -3.79 21.63 -5.75
N LEU A 405 -2.77 21.26 -5.00
CA LEU A 405 -2.76 21.41 -3.54
C LEU A 405 -2.89 22.89 -3.12
N LYS A 406 -2.18 23.78 -3.80
CA LYS A 406 -2.28 25.23 -3.56
C LYS A 406 -3.65 25.79 -3.93
N GLU A 407 -4.17 25.38 -5.08
CA GLU A 407 -5.45 25.89 -5.61
C GLU A 407 -6.65 25.41 -4.78
N GLN A 408 -6.69 24.12 -4.41
CA GLN A 408 -7.85 23.53 -3.77
C GLN A 408 -7.84 23.72 -2.25
N ASP A 409 -6.68 23.56 -1.62
CA ASP A 409 -6.57 23.52 -0.16
C ASP A 409 -5.88 24.76 0.44
N GLY A 410 -5.32 25.65 -0.41
CA GLY A 410 -4.54 26.80 0.04
C GLY A 410 -3.28 26.43 0.82
N VAL A 411 -2.75 25.21 0.62
CA VAL A 411 -1.61 24.66 1.37
C VAL A 411 -0.36 24.73 0.50
N ASP A 412 0.73 25.26 1.07
CA ASP A 412 2.05 25.19 0.40
C ASP A 412 2.58 23.76 0.47
N PRO A 413 2.89 23.11 -0.67
CA PRO A 413 3.49 21.78 -0.70
C PRO A 413 4.75 21.65 0.15
N ASP A 414 5.58 22.71 0.26
CA ASP A 414 6.80 22.71 1.06
C ASP A 414 6.54 22.78 2.58
N ASP A 415 5.31 23.06 2.99
CA ASP A 415 4.88 22.91 4.39
C ASP A 415 4.44 21.47 4.71
N VAL A 416 4.02 20.69 3.70
CA VAL A 416 3.65 19.27 3.84
C VAL A 416 4.88 18.37 3.78
N ILE A 417 5.73 18.57 2.77
CA ILE A 417 7.04 17.91 2.63
C ILE A 417 8.10 19.00 2.72
N LEU A 418 8.75 19.09 3.86
CA LEU A 418 9.69 20.17 4.17
C LEU A 418 10.94 20.08 3.28
N SER A 419 11.04 21.01 2.34
CA SER A 419 12.25 21.13 1.50
C SER A 419 13.45 21.64 2.30
N PRO A 420 14.69 21.35 1.87
CA PRO A 420 15.89 21.90 2.49
C PRO A 420 15.93 23.45 2.49
N GLU A 421 15.40 24.08 1.44
CA GLU A 421 15.24 25.52 1.35
C GLU A 421 14.29 26.05 2.43
N ARG A 422 13.11 25.45 2.50
CA ARG A 422 12.10 25.81 3.48
C ARG A 422 12.59 25.61 4.90
N ALA A 423 13.35 24.52 5.14
CA ALA A 423 13.97 24.25 6.43
C ALA A 423 14.98 25.35 6.81
N ARG A 424 15.76 25.88 5.85
CA ARG A 424 16.70 26.99 6.07
C ARG A 424 15.96 28.29 6.39
N GLU A 425 14.88 28.62 5.68
CA GLU A 425 14.05 29.79 5.92
C GLU A 425 13.42 29.77 7.32
N LEU A 426 12.89 28.63 7.72
CA LEU A 426 12.25 28.47 9.04
C LEU A 426 13.25 28.53 10.20
N GLY A 427 14.52 28.25 9.92
CA GLY A 427 15.60 28.23 10.89
C GLY A 427 15.60 26.99 11.81
N PRO A 428 16.76 26.70 12.44
CA PRO A 428 17.00 25.45 13.15
C PRO A 428 16.06 25.25 14.36
N ASP A 429 15.62 26.33 15.00
CA ASP A 429 14.76 26.23 16.20
C ASP A 429 13.32 25.85 15.85
N VAL A 430 12.82 26.30 14.68
CA VAL A 430 11.49 25.92 14.20
C VAL A 430 11.49 24.48 13.72
N VAL A 431 12.53 24.09 12.97
CA VAL A 431 12.70 22.71 12.51
C VAL A 431 12.83 21.75 13.71
N ARG A 432 13.66 22.09 14.71
CA ARG A 432 13.75 21.30 15.96
C ARG A 432 12.42 21.22 16.71
N ARG A 433 11.62 22.28 16.72
CA ARG A 433 10.30 22.27 17.35
C ARG A 433 9.28 21.43 16.57
N ARG A 434 9.33 21.44 15.23
CA ARG A 434 8.53 20.54 14.40
C ARG A 434 8.85 19.06 14.69
N VAL A 435 10.11 18.73 14.87
CA VAL A 435 10.58 17.37 15.20
C VAL A 435 10.31 16.98 16.66
N ARG A 436 10.49 17.90 17.62
CA ARG A 436 10.36 17.63 19.08
C ARG A 436 8.93 17.66 19.62
N ARG A 437 8.01 18.41 19.02
CA ARG A 437 6.65 18.57 19.57
C ARG A 437 5.88 17.28 19.77
N GLN A 438 6.17 16.23 19.02
CA GLN A 438 5.45 14.97 19.15
C GLN A 438 5.79 14.17 20.42
N LEU A 439 7.05 14.11 20.81
CA LEU A 439 7.43 13.42 22.05
C LEU A 439 6.79 14.10 23.28
N HIS A 440 6.67 15.43 23.25
CA HIS A 440 6.07 16.16 24.37
C HIS A 440 4.53 16.10 24.42
N VAL A 441 3.86 16.09 23.26
CA VAL A 441 2.38 16.05 23.22
C VAL A 441 1.84 14.69 23.67
N VAL A 442 2.49 13.59 23.28
CA VAL A 442 2.08 12.25 23.75
C VAL A 442 2.37 12.10 25.25
N VAL A 443 3.54 12.49 25.70
CA VAL A 443 3.91 12.43 27.13
C VAL A 443 3.04 13.40 27.95
N ASP A 444 2.80 14.62 27.46
CA ASP A 444 1.97 15.63 28.17
C ASP A 444 0.48 15.24 28.18
N ARG A 445 -0.05 14.62 27.10
CA ARG A 445 -1.43 14.09 27.09
C ARG A 445 -1.59 12.87 28.00
N VAL A 446 -0.65 11.93 27.98
CA VAL A 446 -0.67 10.75 28.86
C VAL A 446 -0.48 11.18 30.31
N GLN A 447 0.42 12.11 30.60
CA GLN A 447 0.63 12.62 31.96
C GLN A 447 -0.52 13.48 32.47
N ARG A 448 -1.20 14.26 31.64
CA ARG A 448 -2.31 15.14 32.10
C ARG A 448 -3.67 14.47 32.14
N HIS A 449 -3.93 13.45 31.29
CA HIS A 449 -5.28 12.93 31.08
C HIS A 449 -5.45 11.45 31.45
N VAL A 450 -4.36 10.67 31.57
CA VAL A 450 -4.45 9.24 31.84
C VAL A 450 -3.87 8.87 33.23
N LEU A 451 -2.78 9.51 33.63
CA LEU A 451 -2.14 9.19 34.93
C LEU A 451 -2.89 9.63 36.18
N PRO A 452 -3.67 10.75 36.22
CA PRO A 452 -4.44 11.09 37.40
C PRO A 452 -5.56 10.10 37.74
N ASP A 453 -6.12 9.42 36.71
CA ASP A 453 -7.29 8.54 36.92
C ASP A 453 -6.90 7.07 37.17
N VAL A 454 -5.67 6.66 36.83
CA VAL A 454 -5.18 5.27 36.94
C VAL A 454 -4.34 5.05 38.20
N LEU A 455 -3.68 6.08 38.70
CA LEU A 455 -2.86 6.03 39.90
C LEU A 455 -3.50 6.92 40.99
N GLY A 456 -4.14 6.30 41.97
CA GLY A 456 -4.64 7.01 43.16
C GLY A 456 -3.54 7.87 43.81
N GLU A 457 -3.94 8.88 44.56
CA GLU A 457 -3.07 9.96 45.12
C GLU A 457 -1.83 9.51 45.92
N HIS A 458 -1.60 8.22 46.11
CA HIS A 458 -0.54 7.69 46.98
C HIS A 458 0.76 7.24 46.31
N ASP A 459 0.84 7.13 44.95
CA ASP A 459 2.04 6.67 44.26
C ASP A 459 2.70 7.74 43.38
N ARG A 460 2.95 8.92 43.92
CA ARG A 460 3.87 9.90 43.30
C ARG A 460 5.33 9.53 43.59
N VAL A 461 5.81 8.42 43.00
CA VAL A 461 7.24 8.15 42.90
C VAL A 461 7.78 8.89 41.67
N GLY A 462 8.70 9.82 41.96
CA GLY A 462 9.26 10.71 40.97
C GLY A 462 9.99 10.01 39.82
N LEU A 463 9.38 9.98 38.64
CA LEU A 463 10.07 9.75 37.39
C LEU A 463 10.76 11.05 36.95
N ARG A 464 12.00 11.24 37.39
CA ARG A 464 12.89 12.23 36.78
C ARG A 464 13.36 11.65 35.43
N ALA A 465 13.02 12.37 34.37
CA ALA A 465 13.61 12.11 33.05
C ALA A 465 15.14 12.19 33.19
N ARG A 466 15.82 11.06 33.07
CA ARG A 466 17.24 11.01 32.72
C ARG A 466 17.41 11.11 31.24
N ASP A 467 18.47 11.73 30.83
CA ASP A 467 18.82 12.19 29.49
C ASP A 467 18.41 11.28 28.35
N ALA A 468 17.96 11.93 27.28
CA ALA A 468 17.48 11.39 26.03
C ALA A 468 18.43 10.32 25.42
N GLY A 469 18.08 9.07 25.57
CA GLY A 469 18.81 7.94 25.01
C GLY A 469 18.08 6.61 25.03
N ASP A 470 17.14 6.42 25.93
CA ASP A 470 16.50 5.12 26.10
C ASP A 470 15.05 5.11 25.61
N LEU A 471 14.80 4.20 24.69
CA LEU A 471 13.47 3.87 24.17
C LEU A 471 12.69 3.17 25.30
N VAL A 472 11.72 3.83 25.90
CA VAL A 472 10.77 3.19 26.81
C VAL A 472 9.67 2.56 25.95
N VAL A 473 9.73 1.25 25.79
CA VAL A 473 8.62 0.43 25.28
C VAL A 473 7.65 0.26 26.45
N VAL A 474 6.48 0.87 26.36
CA VAL A 474 5.35 0.56 27.24
C VAL A 474 4.53 -0.51 26.52
N GLU A 475 4.65 -1.77 26.96
CA GLU A 475 3.67 -2.79 26.67
C GLU A 475 2.37 -2.47 27.40
N LEU A 476 1.28 -2.36 26.65
CA LEU A 476 -0.08 -2.48 27.15
C LEU A 476 -0.68 -3.76 26.61
#